data_2ea8190e459273ee6f5b1323a80ebe9a
#
_entry.id   2ea8190e459273ee6f5b1323a80ebe9a
#
_cell.length_a   1.000
_cell.length_b   1.000
_cell.length_c   1.000
_cell.angle_alpha   90.00
_cell.angle_beta   90.00
_cell.angle_gamma   90.00
#
_symmetry.space_group_name_H-M   'P 1'
#
loop_
_entity.id
_entity.type
_entity.pdbx_description
1 polymer ?
#
loop_
_entity_poly.entity_id
_entity_poly.type
_entity_poly.pdbx_seq_one_letter_code
_entity_poly.pdbx_strand_id
1 'polypeptide(L)'
;RLLDSLNFLVMPLAKMPKTFGMIELKKGYFPHFFNIAANQSYMGPIPAPNFYGYDSMTEIRRQDFLTWHAEQRRQNVKFNFKRELIDYCRSDLDILRRCCERFRDDFFELNQLDPFRFITIVQASVWVFSTPYLQPKSIGIIPPGGYRKKARQSHAAEVWLQYLMCGYSICCL
;
A
#
# COMPACT_ATOMS: atom_id res chain seq x y z
N ARG A 1 -7.16 12.40 -12.63
CA ARG A 1 -7.00 12.16 -11.19
C ARG A 1 -5.94 11.08 -10.98
N LEU A 2 -4.96 11.36 -10.15
CA LEU A 2 -3.97 10.38 -9.72
C LEU A 2 -4.44 9.74 -8.41
N LEU A 3 -4.36 8.41 -8.32
CA LEU A 3 -4.68 7.63 -7.13
C LEU A 3 -3.42 6.88 -6.70
N ASP A 4 -3.17 6.86 -5.39
CA ASP A 4 -2.13 6.03 -4.81
C ASP A 4 -2.72 4.65 -4.48
N SER A 5 -2.11 3.60 -5.02
CA SER A 5 -2.53 2.21 -4.78
C SER A 5 -2.43 1.81 -3.31
N LEU A 6 -1.54 2.42 -2.52
CA LEU A 6 -1.44 2.17 -1.08
C LEU A 6 -2.70 2.59 -0.31
N ASN A 7 -3.50 3.52 -0.84
CA ASN A 7 -4.78 3.89 -0.25
C ASN A 7 -5.85 2.78 -0.35
N PHE A 8 -5.59 1.75 -1.16
CA PHE A 8 -6.50 0.62 -1.38
C PHE A 8 -5.85 -0.71 -0.99
N LEU A 9 -4.59 -0.93 -1.33
CA LEU A 9 -3.83 -2.16 -1.14
C LEU A 9 -2.67 -1.90 -0.18
N VAL A 10 -2.94 -1.95 1.12
CA VAL A 10 -1.96 -1.66 2.18
C VAL A 10 -1.06 -2.87 2.40
N MET A 11 -0.27 -3.22 1.39
CA MET A 11 0.68 -4.34 1.46
C MET A 11 1.89 -4.12 0.54
N PRO A 12 3.04 -4.73 0.85
CA PRO A 12 4.20 -4.71 -0.04
C PRO A 12 3.91 -5.37 -1.39
N LEU A 13 4.42 -4.77 -2.48
CA LEU A 13 4.26 -5.28 -3.85
C LEU A 13 4.62 -6.77 -3.99
N ALA A 14 5.67 -7.22 -3.29
CA ALA A 14 6.11 -8.62 -3.32
C ALA A 14 5.07 -9.63 -2.76
N LYS A 15 4.10 -9.17 -1.95
CA LYS A 15 3.03 -10.03 -1.40
C LYS A 15 1.78 -10.03 -2.28
N MET A 16 1.57 -9.00 -3.09
CA MET A 16 0.37 -8.84 -3.92
C MET A 16 0.07 -10.03 -4.82
N PRO A 17 1.04 -10.59 -5.59
CA PRO A 17 0.75 -11.70 -6.48
C PRO A 17 0.17 -12.92 -5.75
N LYS A 18 0.74 -13.28 -4.61
CA LYS A 18 0.23 -14.39 -3.81
C LYS A 18 -1.16 -14.12 -3.25
N THR A 19 -1.43 -12.88 -2.81
CA THR A 19 -2.73 -12.48 -2.25
C THR A 19 -3.84 -12.57 -3.29
N PHE A 20 -3.56 -12.22 -4.55
CA PHE A 20 -4.54 -12.25 -5.64
C PHE A 20 -4.48 -13.52 -6.49
N GLY A 21 -3.77 -14.57 -6.04
CA GLY A 21 -3.70 -15.85 -6.74
C GLY A 21 -2.88 -15.84 -8.04
N MET A 22 -2.03 -14.84 -8.25
CA MET A 22 -1.17 -14.66 -9.43
C MET A 22 0.24 -15.20 -9.16
N ILE A 23 0.34 -16.51 -8.92
CA ILE A 23 1.58 -17.15 -8.46
C ILE A 23 2.71 -17.08 -9.51
N GLU A 24 2.36 -16.93 -10.78
CA GLU A 24 3.29 -16.77 -11.90
C GLU A 24 4.08 -15.45 -11.85
N LEU A 25 3.53 -14.43 -11.17
CA LEU A 25 4.17 -13.13 -11.04
C LEU A 25 5.11 -13.12 -9.84
N LYS A 26 6.38 -12.89 -10.08
CA LYS A 26 7.37 -12.76 -9.00
C LYS A 26 8.14 -11.47 -9.15
N LYS A 27 8.26 -10.73 -8.04
CA LYS A 27 9.13 -9.57 -7.99
C LYS A 27 10.57 -10.01 -8.13
N GLY A 28 11.27 -9.48 -9.17
CA GLY A 28 12.68 -9.75 -9.43
C GLY A 28 13.63 -9.15 -8.37
N TYR A 29 14.91 -9.44 -8.55
CA TYR A 29 15.99 -8.81 -7.77
C TYR A 29 16.64 -7.72 -8.62
N PHE A 30 16.85 -6.56 -8.00
CA PHE A 30 17.55 -5.44 -8.64
C PHE A 30 18.60 -4.86 -7.68
N PRO A 31 19.80 -4.52 -8.16
CA PRO A 31 20.89 -4.00 -7.32
C PRO A 31 20.68 -2.50 -7.03
N HIS A 32 19.78 -2.19 -6.09
CA HIS A 32 19.39 -0.80 -5.79
C HIS A 32 20.58 0.07 -5.36
N PHE A 33 21.53 -0.46 -4.61
CA PHE A 33 22.73 0.28 -4.18
C PHE A 33 23.77 0.46 -5.30
N PHE A 34 23.61 -0.23 -6.43
CA PHE A 34 24.43 -0.04 -7.63
C PHE A 34 23.94 1.13 -8.49
N ASN A 35 22.75 1.65 -8.19
CA ASN A 35 22.13 2.75 -8.92
C ASN A 35 22.73 4.11 -8.51
N ILE A 36 23.92 4.37 -9.01
CA ILE A 36 24.63 5.64 -8.87
C ILE A 36 24.97 6.21 -10.26
N ALA A 37 25.23 7.50 -10.34
CA ALA A 37 25.48 8.18 -11.61
C ALA A 37 26.59 7.51 -12.46
N ALA A 38 27.65 7.02 -11.81
CA ALA A 38 28.76 6.37 -12.48
C ALA A 38 28.39 5.02 -13.15
N ASN A 39 27.34 4.35 -12.68
CA ASN A 39 26.95 3.01 -13.13
C ASN A 39 25.81 3.01 -14.16
N GLN A 40 25.30 4.16 -14.57
CA GLN A 40 24.15 4.26 -15.49
C GLN A 40 24.40 3.61 -16.86
N SER A 41 25.65 3.59 -17.31
CA SER A 41 26.05 2.96 -18.57
C SER A 41 26.79 1.64 -18.39
N TYR A 42 26.72 1.07 -17.18
CA TYR A 42 27.46 -0.15 -16.86
C TYR A 42 27.00 -1.34 -17.71
N MET A 43 27.99 -2.02 -18.31
CA MET A 43 27.81 -3.29 -19.01
C MET A 43 28.94 -4.22 -18.58
N GLY A 44 28.61 -5.34 -17.97
CA GLY A 44 29.63 -6.25 -17.43
C GLY A 44 29.02 -7.44 -16.70
N PRO A 45 29.76 -8.08 -15.80
CA PRO A 45 29.25 -9.13 -14.93
C PRO A 45 28.15 -8.60 -14.00
N ILE A 46 27.33 -9.52 -13.50
CA ILE A 46 26.30 -9.17 -12.49
C ILE A 46 26.96 -8.53 -11.26
N PRO A 47 26.43 -7.40 -10.73
CA PRO A 47 26.94 -6.75 -9.53
C PRO A 47 27.01 -7.68 -8.32
N ALA A 48 27.94 -7.43 -7.39
CA ALA A 48 28.11 -8.22 -6.19
C ALA A 48 26.85 -8.19 -5.28
N PRO A 49 26.62 -9.22 -4.45
CA PRO A 49 25.41 -9.36 -3.62
C PRO A 49 25.12 -8.17 -2.71
N ASN A 50 26.14 -7.48 -2.19
CA ASN A 50 26.00 -6.32 -1.31
C ASN A 50 25.19 -5.18 -1.96
N PHE A 51 25.23 -5.04 -3.29
CA PHE A 51 24.44 -4.02 -4.00
C PHE A 51 22.92 -4.30 -4.03
N TYR A 52 22.50 -5.50 -3.68
CA TYR A 52 21.11 -5.92 -3.62
C TYR A 52 20.47 -5.74 -2.23
N GLY A 53 21.24 -5.32 -1.23
CA GLY A 53 20.75 -5.18 0.15
C GLY A 53 20.39 -6.52 0.81
N TYR A 54 21.13 -7.58 0.46
CA TYR A 54 20.82 -8.94 0.92
C TYR A 54 20.90 -9.10 2.44
N ASP A 55 21.68 -8.25 3.13
CA ASP A 55 21.79 -8.24 4.60
C ASP A 55 20.48 -7.91 5.30
N SER A 56 19.62 -7.12 4.66
CA SER A 56 18.31 -6.74 5.19
C SER A 56 17.18 -7.75 4.84
N MET A 57 17.49 -8.79 4.09
CA MET A 57 16.51 -9.82 3.74
C MET A 57 16.31 -10.81 4.87
N THR A 58 15.09 -11.39 4.94
CA THR A 58 14.86 -12.55 5.80
C THR A 58 15.73 -13.72 5.36
N GLU A 59 16.04 -14.64 6.29
CA GLU A 59 16.94 -15.76 6.00
C GLU A 59 16.52 -16.58 4.78
N ILE A 60 15.24 -16.94 4.69
CA ILE A 60 14.70 -17.71 3.55
C ILE A 60 14.91 -16.94 2.24
N ARG A 61 14.56 -15.65 2.22
CA ARG A 61 14.72 -14.82 1.03
C ARG A 61 16.17 -14.59 0.64
N ARG A 62 17.06 -14.53 1.63
CA ARG A 62 18.50 -14.40 1.43
C ARG A 62 19.07 -15.62 0.75
N GLN A 63 18.68 -16.82 1.17
CA GLN A 63 19.10 -18.07 0.54
C GLN A 63 18.60 -18.19 -0.89
N ASP A 64 17.33 -17.88 -1.14
CA ASP A 64 16.75 -17.83 -2.48
C ASP A 64 17.51 -16.86 -3.39
N PHE A 65 17.82 -15.65 -2.86
CA PHE A 65 18.61 -14.66 -3.57
C PHE A 65 20.02 -15.14 -3.90
N LEU A 66 20.74 -15.71 -2.94
CA LEU A 66 22.10 -16.18 -3.14
C LEU A 66 22.16 -17.33 -4.16
N THR A 67 21.19 -18.23 -4.12
CA THR A 67 21.04 -19.30 -5.10
C THR A 67 20.83 -18.74 -6.52
N TRP A 68 19.88 -17.80 -6.65
CA TRP A 68 19.63 -17.08 -7.91
C TRP A 68 20.88 -16.35 -8.40
N HIS A 69 21.56 -15.61 -7.52
CA HIS A 69 22.74 -14.83 -7.88
C HIS A 69 23.91 -15.71 -8.34
N ALA A 70 24.15 -16.85 -7.64
CA ALA A 70 25.16 -17.83 -8.01
C ALA A 70 24.87 -18.42 -9.41
N GLU A 71 23.60 -18.72 -9.69
CA GLU A 71 23.19 -19.24 -11.00
C GLU A 71 23.42 -18.22 -12.12
N GLN A 72 23.06 -16.93 -11.90
CA GLN A 72 23.33 -15.86 -12.87
C GLN A 72 24.83 -15.70 -13.16
N ARG A 73 25.66 -15.83 -12.13
CA ARG A 73 27.14 -15.81 -12.30
C ARG A 73 27.64 -17.03 -13.05
N ARG A 74 27.12 -18.23 -12.76
CA ARG A 74 27.49 -19.48 -13.44
C ARG A 74 27.17 -19.41 -14.92
N GLN A 75 26.05 -18.85 -15.29
CA GLN A 75 25.61 -18.63 -16.67
C GLN A 75 26.36 -17.49 -17.38
N ASN A 76 27.23 -16.77 -16.66
CA ASN A 76 27.97 -15.62 -17.15
C ASN A 76 27.06 -14.57 -17.82
N VAL A 77 25.90 -14.30 -17.21
CA VAL A 77 24.91 -13.36 -17.71
C VAL A 77 25.55 -11.96 -17.78
N LYS A 78 25.49 -11.35 -18.96
CA LYS A 78 25.93 -9.97 -19.16
C LYS A 78 24.87 -9.01 -18.61
N PHE A 79 25.21 -8.33 -17.54
CA PHE A 79 24.35 -7.33 -16.90
C PHE A 79 24.50 -6.01 -17.65
N ASN A 80 23.38 -5.45 -18.12
CA ASN A 80 23.28 -4.10 -18.67
C ASN A 80 22.37 -3.30 -17.75
N PHE A 81 22.94 -2.35 -17.00
CA PHE A 81 22.23 -1.62 -15.96
C PHE A 81 20.94 -0.95 -16.47
N LYS A 82 21.01 -0.24 -17.59
CA LYS A 82 19.87 0.48 -18.16
C LYS A 82 18.74 -0.45 -18.57
N ARG A 83 19.07 -1.57 -19.20
CA ARG A 83 18.10 -2.58 -19.63
C ARG A 83 17.44 -3.25 -18.42
N GLU A 84 18.26 -3.71 -17.48
CA GLU A 84 17.77 -4.38 -16.25
C GLU A 84 16.88 -3.45 -15.41
N LEU A 85 17.23 -2.16 -15.30
CA LEU A 85 16.41 -1.17 -14.62
C LEU A 85 15.04 -1.03 -15.29
N ILE A 86 15.00 -0.91 -16.61
CA ILE A 86 13.75 -0.79 -17.36
C ILE A 86 12.89 -2.05 -17.20
N ASP A 87 13.50 -3.22 -17.33
CA ASP A 87 12.79 -4.51 -17.24
C ASP A 87 12.28 -4.74 -15.81
N TYR A 88 13.07 -4.38 -14.80
CA TYR A 88 12.64 -4.42 -13.40
C TYR A 88 11.45 -3.48 -13.14
N CYS A 89 11.52 -2.22 -13.60
CA CYS A 89 10.42 -1.26 -13.45
C CYS A 89 9.15 -1.72 -14.19
N ARG A 90 9.29 -2.28 -15.38
CA ARG A 90 8.16 -2.84 -16.14
C ARG A 90 7.51 -4.00 -15.42
N SER A 91 8.32 -4.90 -14.87
CA SER A 91 7.82 -6.02 -14.07
C SER A 91 7.06 -5.56 -12.82
N ASP A 92 7.61 -4.61 -12.06
CA ASP A 92 6.94 -4.04 -10.88
C ASP A 92 5.62 -3.34 -11.25
N LEU A 93 5.59 -2.60 -12.37
CA LEU A 93 4.37 -1.97 -12.88
C LEU A 93 3.33 -2.98 -13.34
N ASP A 94 3.73 -4.06 -14.02
CA ASP A 94 2.80 -5.11 -14.46
C ASP A 94 2.19 -5.84 -13.27
N ILE A 95 2.99 -6.18 -12.26
CA ILE A 95 2.49 -6.76 -11.01
C ILE A 95 1.44 -5.83 -10.38
N LEU A 96 1.78 -4.55 -10.20
CA LEU A 96 0.87 -3.58 -9.59
C LEU A 96 -0.42 -3.43 -10.37
N ARG A 97 -0.32 -3.25 -11.70
CA ARG A 97 -1.46 -3.08 -12.59
C ARG A 97 -2.42 -4.28 -12.49
N ARG A 98 -1.92 -5.49 -12.67
CA ARG A 98 -2.73 -6.72 -12.65
C ARG A 98 -3.39 -6.95 -11.28
N CYS A 99 -2.66 -6.69 -10.19
CA CYS A 99 -3.22 -6.81 -8.85
C CYS A 99 -4.29 -5.74 -8.57
N CYS A 100 -4.11 -4.51 -9.06
CA CYS A 100 -5.14 -3.47 -8.95
C CYS A 100 -6.38 -3.80 -9.79
N GLU A 101 -6.21 -4.31 -11.00
CA GLU A 101 -7.30 -4.77 -11.85
C GLU A 101 -8.08 -5.88 -11.16
N ARG A 102 -7.40 -6.90 -10.65
CA ARG A 102 -8.04 -8.00 -9.92
C ARG A 102 -8.78 -7.52 -8.67
N PHE A 103 -8.17 -6.65 -7.87
CA PHE A 103 -8.83 -6.04 -6.72
C PHE A 103 -10.11 -5.28 -7.11
N ARG A 104 -10.03 -4.51 -8.21
CA ARG A 104 -11.18 -3.76 -8.73
C ARG A 104 -12.32 -4.68 -9.11
N ASP A 105 -12.00 -5.77 -9.83
CA ASP A 105 -12.98 -6.73 -10.31
C ASP A 105 -13.64 -7.47 -9.13
N ASP A 106 -12.86 -7.98 -8.18
CA ASP A 106 -13.35 -8.64 -6.97
C ASP A 106 -14.25 -7.70 -6.14
N PHE A 107 -13.84 -6.44 -5.97
CA PHE A 107 -14.62 -5.45 -5.23
C PHE A 107 -15.92 -5.10 -5.96
N PHE A 108 -15.87 -4.98 -7.29
CA PHE A 108 -17.04 -4.69 -8.11
C PHE A 108 -18.03 -5.85 -8.11
N GLU A 109 -17.54 -7.08 -8.21
CA GLU A 109 -18.38 -8.28 -8.15
C GLU A 109 -19.20 -8.34 -6.85
N LEU A 110 -18.55 -8.05 -5.71
CA LEU A 110 -19.19 -8.10 -4.40
C LEU A 110 -20.12 -6.91 -4.12
N ASN A 111 -19.77 -5.71 -4.55
CA ASN A 111 -20.41 -4.47 -4.10
C ASN A 111 -21.12 -3.69 -5.22
N GLN A 112 -21.00 -4.13 -6.48
CA GLN A 112 -21.50 -3.42 -7.68
C GLN A 112 -20.99 -1.98 -7.76
N LEU A 113 -19.79 -1.73 -7.23
CA LEU A 113 -19.18 -0.42 -7.11
C LEU A 113 -17.71 -0.48 -7.48
N ASP A 114 -17.25 0.46 -8.33
CA ASP A 114 -15.82 0.61 -8.63
C ASP A 114 -15.12 1.34 -7.48
N PRO A 115 -14.20 0.67 -6.74
CA PRO A 115 -13.51 1.28 -5.60
C PRO A 115 -12.66 2.49 -6.01
N PHE A 116 -12.15 2.53 -7.23
CA PHE A 116 -11.30 3.62 -7.71
C PHE A 116 -12.07 4.91 -8.07
N ARG A 117 -13.38 4.93 -7.90
CA ARG A 117 -14.16 6.18 -7.89
C ARG A 117 -13.88 7.03 -6.66
N PHE A 118 -13.36 6.45 -5.61
CA PHE A 118 -12.99 7.08 -4.33
C PHE A 118 -11.49 7.39 -4.25
N ILE A 119 -11.06 8.05 -3.20
CA ILE A 119 -9.64 8.36 -2.95
C ILE A 119 -9.00 7.27 -2.10
N THR A 120 -9.79 6.63 -1.24
CA THR A 120 -9.32 5.59 -0.32
C THR A 120 -10.34 4.45 -0.24
N ILE A 121 -9.86 3.28 0.18
CA ILE A 121 -10.73 2.12 0.45
C ILE A 121 -11.75 2.44 1.57
N VAL A 122 -11.38 3.28 2.54
CA VAL A 122 -12.29 3.68 3.62
C VAL A 122 -13.51 4.43 3.06
N GLN A 123 -13.30 5.37 2.13
CA GLN A 123 -14.41 6.07 1.48
C GLN A 123 -15.32 5.12 0.69
N ALA A 124 -14.72 4.16 -0.05
CA ALA A 124 -15.48 3.15 -0.77
C ALA A 124 -16.31 2.29 0.20
N SER A 125 -15.72 1.86 1.32
CA SER A 125 -16.40 1.05 2.34
C SER A 125 -17.54 1.82 3.02
N VAL A 126 -17.34 3.10 3.34
CA VAL A 126 -18.40 3.96 3.89
C VAL A 126 -19.56 4.08 2.90
N TRP A 127 -19.27 4.24 1.61
CA TRP A 127 -20.31 4.29 0.58
C TRP A 127 -21.08 2.98 0.47
N VAL A 128 -20.38 1.83 0.43
CA VAL A 128 -20.99 0.49 0.41
C VAL A 128 -21.91 0.29 1.61
N PHE A 129 -21.49 0.72 2.79
CA PHE A 129 -22.29 0.63 4.00
C PHE A 129 -23.49 1.58 3.98
N SER A 130 -23.27 2.85 3.61
CA SER A 130 -24.31 3.89 3.72
C SER A 130 -25.46 3.68 2.73
N THR A 131 -25.19 3.12 1.55
CA THR A 131 -26.22 3.00 0.51
C THR A 131 -27.32 2.01 0.86
N PRO A 132 -27.05 0.74 1.26
CA PRO A 132 -28.10 -0.22 1.59
C PRO A 132 -28.51 -0.23 3.07
N TYR A 133 -27.62 0.15 3.99
CA TYR A 133 -27.86 -0.09 5.44
C TYR A 133 -28.30 1.15 6.20
N LEU A 134 -27.99 2.35 5.72
CA LEU A 134 -28.43 3.57 6.39
C LEU A 134 -29.82 4.01 5.90
N GLN A 135 -30.73 4.16 6.83
CA GLN A 135 -32.03 4.73 6.51
C GLN A 135 -31.89 6.22 6.15
N PRO A 136 -32.71 6.73 5.22
CA PRO A 136 -32.73 8.15 4.94
C PRO A 136 -32.88 8.99 6.21
N LYS A 137 -32.08 10.04 6.36
CA LYS A 137 -32.09 10.95 7.53
C LYS A 137 -31.65 10.32 8.86
N SER A 138 -30.98 9.18 8.85
CA SER A 138 -30.45 8.55 10.07
C SER A 138 -29.17 9.21 10.58
N ILE A 139 -28.44 9.92 9.73
CA ILE A 139 -27.24 10.67 10.13
C ILE A 139 -27.63 12.12 10.46
N GLY A 140 -27.31 12.56 11.67
CA GLY A 140 -27.48 13.95 12.06
C GLY A 140 -26.60 14.87 11.23
N ILE A 141 -27.20 15.81 10.51
CA ILE A 141 -26.48 16.84 9.78
C ILE A 141 -26.28 18.02 10.73
N ILE A 142 -25.07 18.59 10.71
CA ILE A 142 -24.81 19.85 11.42
C ILE A 142 -25.79 20.91 10.90
N PRO A 143 -26.62 21.52 11.77
CA PRO A 143 -27.59 22.51 11.33
C PRO A 143 -26.92 23.69 10.62
N PRO A 144 -27.59 24.34 9.64
CA PRO A 144 -27.11 25.62 9.12
C PRO A 144 -26.93 26.60 10.27
N GLY A 145 -25.73 27.14 10.47
CA GLY A 145 -25.37 27.98 11.62
C GLY A 145 -24.72 27.24 12.80
N GLY A 146 -24.46 25.94 12.66
CA GLY A 146 -23.78 25.14 13.68
C GLY A 146 -24.67 24.64 14.80
N TYR A 147 -24.07 24.01 15.78
CA TYR A 147 -24.78 23.61 17.00
C TYR A 147 -25.11 24.84 17.86
N ARG A 148 -26.26 24.84 18.55
CA ARG A 148 -26.71 25.92 19.40
C ARG A 148 -25.70 26.30 20.49
N LYS A 149 -24.94 25.34 20.97
CA LYS A 149 -23.83 25.62 21.91
C LYS A 149 -22.58 25.97 21.10
N LYS A 150 -22.03 27.14 21.38
CA LYS A 150 -20.74 27.59 20.80
C LYS A 150 -19.53 26.91 21.43
N ALA A 151 -19.68 25.69 21.95
CA ALA A 151 -18.58 24.92 22.48
C ALA A 151 -17.63 24.52 21.33
N ARG A 152 -16.35 24.79 21.53
CA ARG A 152 -15.28 24.41 20.58
C ARG A 152 -15.00 22.90 20.56
N GLN A 153 -15.67 22.13 21.39
CA GLN A 153 -15.46 20.71 21.59
C GLN A 153 -16.59 19.91 20.94
N SER A 154 -16.28 18.73 20.44
CA SER A 154 -17.29 17.81 19.96
C SER A 154 -18.14 17.29 21.14
N HIS A 155 -19.39 16.91 20.87
CA HIS A 155 -20.26 16.30 21.90
C HIS A 155 -19.60 15.10 22.58
N ALA A 156 -18.88 14.25 21.83
CA ALA A 156 -18.13 13.14 22.39
C ALA A 156 -17.04 13.59 23.39
N ALA A 157 -16.35 14.70 23.08
CA ALA A 157 -15.36 15.28 23.98
C ALA A 157 -16.01 15.89 25.24
N GLU A 158 -17.17 16.51 25.11
CA GLU A 158 -17.92 17.03 26.28
C GLU A 158 -18.37 15.89 27.21
N VAL A 159 -18.93 14.82 26.65
CA VAL A 159 -19.35 13.62 27.43
C VAL A 159 -18.15 13.00 28.12
N TRP A 160 -17.01 12.90 27.43
CA TRP A 160 -15.79 12.36 28.02
C TRP A 160 -15.26 13.23 29.16
N LEU A 161 -15.26 14.55 28.99
CA LEU A 161 -14.86 15.49 30.03
C LEU A 161 -15.78 15.43 31.25
N GLN A 162 -17.09 15.32 31.04
CA GLN A 162 -18.06 15.13 32.12
C GLN A 162 -17.81 13.82 32.88
N TYR A 163 -17.51 12.73 32.16
CA TYR A 163 -17.17 11.45 32.79
C TYR A 163 -15.91 11.56 33.64
N LEU A 164 -14.86 12.21 33.15
CA LEU A 164 -13.63 12.45 33.91
C LEU A 164 -13.87 13.33 35.14
N MET A 165 -14.68 14.37 35.01
CA MET A 165 -15.01 15.26 36.14
C MET A 165 -15.81 14.53 37.24
N CYS A 166 -16.75 13.68 36.88
CA CYS A 166 -17.52 12.86 37.82
C CYS A 166 -16.68 11.75 38.48
N GLY A 167 -15.72 11.16 37.73
CA GLY A 167 -14.90 10.05 38.22
C GLY A 167 -13.73 10.46 39.11
N TYR A 168 -13.26 11.70 39.02
CA TYR A 168 -12.08 12.18 39.75
C TYR A 168 -12.35 13.21 40.85
N SER A 169 -13.59 13.51 41.19
CA SER A 169 -13.93 14.48 42.27
C SER A 169 -13.01 15.69 42.25
N ILE A 170 -12.83 16.31 41.09
CA ILE A 170 -12.10 17.56 41.01
C ILE A 170 -13.10 18.64 41.49
N CYS A 171 -13.08 18.91 42.79
CA CYS A 171 -13.65 20.12 43.34
C CYS A 171 -12.97 21.30 42.64
N CYS A 172 -13.73 22.03 41.85
CA CYS A 172 -13.32 23.34 41.37
C CYS A 172 -13.19 24.26 42.56
N LEU A 173 -12.02 24.75 42.83
CA LEU A 173 -11.79 26.03 43.49
C LEU A 173 -11.86 27.13 42.41
#